data_d841aa26af48fe9ab1006963744f64fc
#
_entry.id   d841aa26af48fe9ab1006963744f64fc
#
_cell.length_a   1.000
_cell.length_b   1.000
_cell.length_c   1.000
_cell.angle_alpha   90.00
_cell.angle_beta   90.00
_cell.angle_gamma   90.00
#
_symmetry.space_group_name_H-M   'P 1'
#
loop_
_entity.id
_entity.type
_entity.pdbx_description
1 polymer ?
#
loop_
_entity_poly.entity_id
_entity_poly.type
_entity_poly.pdbx_seq_one_letter_code
_entity_poly.pdbx_strand_id
1 'polypeptide(L)'
;LNAVVTRSFEEALLAAKNHDEKGPFPGVPYLIKDLLNHKGVRATGGSRMFANRIADRNSSNVQAAFDMGLISLGKTNTPEFGLLGVTESLLLGPARNPWNFNRSPGGSSGGSAAAVASGMVSIASASDGGGSIRVPASCCGIVGLKPTIHRTIDDAQPNRPIDLSVRFVHTRSVRDTITALHHMQSLSNSKLKPVPANIYPKEKQFRIGMITTNMLGQEAEPEVKNAIENSALICQNLGHQVEEIKPFINGDRFTNSFLTMWAYGAKGIIDLAQQNFVSKETSIDSLLEPWTLDLGKWFDAQPEGKVELAVSRLKEDTLSTRKLFESYDFILSPVTQTVAPKIGSMAPDINFDTLLERSLNFITFTPLANVTGDPAISLPMHWSSTGLPIGTHLHANYGNEEQLLELSLQLEEAKPWSDQRPKI
;
A
#
# COMPACT_ATOMS: atom_id res chain seq x y z
N LEU A 1 18.20 5.18 -7.72
CA LEU A 1 16.99 5.00 -6.92
C LEU A 1 16.99 3.70 -6.07
N ASN A 2 17.76 2.69 -6.43
CA ASN A 2 17.67 1.34 -5.85
C ASN A 2 16.22 0.80 -5.82
N ALA A 3 15.48 1.12 -6.90
CA ALA A 3 14.07 0.72 -7.05
C ALA A 3 13.94 -0.73 -7.56
N VAL A 4 14.86 -1.17 -8.42
CA VAL A 4 14.89 -2.52 -9.02
C VAL A 4 16.05 -3.31 -8.42
N VAL A 5 15.77 -4.44 -7.79
CA VAL A 5 16.71 -5.25 -7.01
C VAL A 5 17.01 -6.62 -7.61
N THR A 6 16.20 -7.07 -8.56
CA THR A 6 16.46 -8.25 -9.41
C THR A 6 16.02 -7.91 -10.82
N ARG A 7 16.87 -8.16 -11.80
CA ARG A 7 16.65 -7.85 -13.22
C ARG A 7 16.35 -9.14 -13.99
N SER A 8 15.37 -9.08 -14.90
CA SER A 8 14.96 -10.17 -15.79
C SER A 8 14.89 -9.65 -17.24
N PHE A 9 15.92 -8.90 -17.68
CA PHE A 9 15.87 -8.19 -18.95
C PHE A 9 15.95 -9.13 -20.16
N GLU A 10 16.72 -10.21 -20.07
CA GLU A 10 16.85 -11.18 -21.16
C GLU A 10 15.53 -11.94 -21.36
N GLU A 11 14.92 -12.40 -20.27
CA GLU A 11 13.62 -13.05 -20.30
C GLU A 11 12.53 -12.10 -20.80
N ALA A 12 12.59 -10.82 -20.40
CA ALA A 12 11.65 -9.80 -20.85
C ALA A 12 11.77 -9.53 -22.35
N LEU A 13 12.99 -9.46 -22.89
CA LEU A 13 13.21 -9.31 -24.33
C LEU A 13 12.71 -10.51 -25.13
N LEU A 14 12.89 -11.72 -24.59
CA LEU A 14 12.36 -12.94 -25.21
C LEU A 14 10.82 -12.95 -25.18
N ALA A 15 10.23 -12.59 -24.04
CA ALA A 15 8.78 -12.47 -23.90
C ALA A 15 8.21 -11.42 -24.87
N ALA A 16 8.87 -10.26 -25.02
CA ALA A 16 8.43 -9.21 -25.94
C ALA A 16 8.46 -9.66 -27.41
N LYS A 17 9.46 -10.46 -27.82
CA LYS A 17 9.54 -11.01 -29.18
C LYS A 17 8.43 -12.04 -29.48
N ASN A 18 7.96 -12.74 -28.46
CA ASN A 18 6.96 -13.82 -28.57
C ASN A 18 5.57 -13.39 -28.09
N HIS A 19 5.35 -12.08 -27.87
CA HIS A 19 4.11 -11.56 -27.33
C HIS A 19 2.97 -11.71 -28.36
N ASP A 20 1.81 -12.16 -27.90
CA ASP A 20 0.63 -12.42 -28.74
C ASP A 20 -0.34 -11.22 -28.87
N GLU A 21 0.08 -10.04 -28.40
CA GLU A 21 -0.65 -8.78 -28.41
C GLU A 21 -2.05 -8.83 -27.74
N LYS A 22 -2.28 -9.80 -26.85
CA LYS A 22 -3.52 -9.92 -26.09
C LYS A 22 -3.49 -9.14 -24.78
N GLY A 23 -4.69 -8.86 -24.25
CA GLY A 23 -4.88 -8.16 -22.98
C GLY A 23 -4.96 -6.63 -23.16
N PRO A 24 -5.27 -5.91 -22.06
CA PRO A 24 -5.42 -4.46 -22.07
C PRO A 24 -4.09 -3.69 -22.09
N PHE A 25 -2.98 -4.33 -21.74
CA PHE A 25 -1.63 -3.76 -21.68
C PHE A 25 -0.60 -4.59 -22.49
N PRO A 26 -0.86 -4.82 -23.81
CA PRO A 26 -0.02 -5.73 -24.60
C PRO A 26 1.40 -5.23 -24.71
N GLY A 27 2.37 -6.02 -24.22
CA GLY A 27 3.80 -5.72 -24.30
C GLY A 27 4.28 -4.62 -23.34
N VAL A 28 3.41 -4.08 -22.47
CA VAL A 28 3.79 -3.00 -21.55
C VAL A 28 4.75 -3.50 -20.48
N PRO A 29 5.92 -2.81 -20.28
CA PRO A 29 6.87 -3.15 -19.25
C PRO A 29 6.29 -3.05 -17.84
N TYR A 30 6.60 -4.03 -17.01
CA TYR A 30 6.08 -4.21 -15.65
C TYR A 30 7.18 -4.57 -14.65
N LEU A 31 7.01 -4.19 -13.40
CA LEU A 31 7.90 -4.59 -12.30
C LEU A 31 7.09 -5.21 -11.17
N ILE A 32 7.67 -6.22 -10.52
CA ILE A 32 7.00 -7.03 -9.50
C ILE A 32 7.64 -6.76 -8.14
N LYS A 33 6.82 -6.36 -7.15
CA LYS A 33 7.27 -6.20 -5.77
C LYS A 33 7.91 -7.49 -5.25
N ASP A 34 9.04 -7.40 -4.56
CA ASP A 34 9.80 -8.58 -4.12
C ASP A 34 9.17 -9.37 -2.96
N LEU A 35 7.92 -9.11 -2.65
CA LEU A 35 7.05 -9.97 -1.83
C LEU A 35 6.25 -11.00 -2.65
N LEU A 36 6.17 -10.83 -3.98
CA LEU A 36 5.40 -11.69 -4.87
C LEU A 36 6.32 -12.60 -5.65
N ASN A 37 5.89 -13.83 -5.89
CA ASN A 37 6.66 -14.79 -6.67
C ASN A 37 6.51 -14.53 -8.18
N HIS A 38 7.64 -14.57 -8.88
CA HIS A 38 7.76 -14.70 -10.32
C HIS A 38 8.57 -15.96 -10.60
N LYS A 39 7.99 -16.95 -11.24
CA LYS A 39 8.61 -18.26 -11.49
C LYS A 39 9.98 -18.10 -12.15
N GLY A 40 10.97 -18.79 -11.60
CA GLY A 40 12.36 -18.78 -12.08
C GLY A 40 13.16 -17.54 -11.65
N VAL A 41 12.55 -16.55 -10.99
CA VAL A 41 13.19 -15.30 -10.57
C VAL A 41 13.42 -15.29 -9.07
N ARG A 42 14.54 -14.67 -8.65
CA ARG A 42 14.89 -14.46 -7.24
C ARG A 42 13.76 -13.70 -6.52
N ALA A 43 13.37 -14.17 -5.33
CA ALA A 43 12.27 -13.63 -4.54
C ALA A 43 12.65 -13.65 -3.05
N THR A 44 13.18 -12.52 -2.56
CA THR A 44 13.81 -12.45 -1.25
C THR A 44 12.85 -12.05 -0.13
N GLY A 45 11.75 -11.41 -0.45
CA GLY A 45 10.89 -10.78 0.56
C GLY A 45 11.58 -9.64 1.31
N GLY A 46 12.70 -9.10 0.80
CA GLY A 46 13.54 -8.10 1.48
C GLY A 46 14.38 -8.71 2.63
N SER A 47 14.38 -10.02 2.80
CA SER A 47 14.98 -10.72 3.94
C SER A 47 16.19 -11.56 3.58
N ARG A 48 17.18 -11.57 4.49
CA ARG A 48 18.35 -12.47 4.41
C ARG A 48 17.95 -13.94 4.44
N MET A 49 16.85 -14.29 5.12
CA MET A 49 16.32 -15.65 5.17
C MET A 49 16.05 -16.22 3.78
N PHE A 50 15.64 -15.40 2.83
CA PHE A 50 15.33 -15.78 1.46
C PHE A 50 16.27 -15.17 0.42
N ALA A 51 17.47 -14.74 0.82
CA ALA A 51 18.40 -14.02 -0.04
C ALA A 51 18.68 -14.70 -1.40
N ASN A 52 18.68 -16.02 -1.44
CA ASN A 52 18.97 -16.82 -2.64
C ASN A 52 17.78 -17.66 -3.12
N ARG A 53 16.57 -17.43 -2.59
CA ARG A 53 15.40 -18.19 -2.98
C ARG A 53 14.97 -17.84 -4.40
N ILE A 54 14.83 -18.86 -5.26
CA ILE A 54 14.21 -18.76 -6.58
C ILE A 54 12.77 -19.23 -6.48
N ALA A 55 11.83 -18.46 -7.00
CA ALA A 55 10.43 -18.82 -6.98
C ALA A 55 10.13 -19.98 -7.96
N ASP A 56 9.36 -20.97 -7.51
CA ASP A 56 8.97 -22.15 -8.28
C ASP A 56 7.68 -21.96 -9.11
N ARG A 57 6.90 -20.94 -8.75
CA ARG A 57 5.62 -20.58 -9.39
C ARG A 57 5.40 -19.07 -9.41
N ASN A 58 4.45 -18.61 -10.21
CA ASN A 58 3.93 -17.27 -10.11
C ASN A 58 2.93 -17.17 -8.94
N SER A 59 2.92 -16.05 -8.23
CA SER A 59 1.76 -15.66 -7.42
C SER A 59 0.57 -15.40 -8.33
N SER A 60 -0.65 -15.72 -7.86
CA SER A 60 -1.88 -15.54 -8.66
C SER A 60 -2.07 -14.13 -9.19
N ASN A 61 -1.73 -13.12 -8.38
CA ASN A 61 -1.75 -11.71 -8.80
C ASN A 61 -0.72 -11.39 -9.90
N VAL A 62 0.46 -12.02 -9.86
CA VAL A 62 1.48 -11.89 -10.92
C VAL A 62 1.02 -12.55 -12.21
N GLN A 63 0.39 -13.73 -12.12
CA GLN A 63 -0.20 -14.39 -13.29
C GLN A 63 -1.30 -13.52 -13.92
N ALA A 64 -2.21 -12.96 -13.11
CA ALA A 64 -3.23 -12.04 -13.60
C ALA A 64 -2.63 -10.81 -14.32
N ALA A 65 -1.47 -10.31 -13.85
CA ALA A 65 -0.77 -9.24 -14.53
C ALA A 65 -0.21 -9.68 -15.91
N PHE A 66 0.31 -10.89 -16.00
CA PHE A 66 0.77 -11.46 -17.28
C PHE A 66 -0.40 -11.72 -18.24
N ASP A 67 -1.55 -12.15 -17.74
CA ASP A 67 -2.77 -12.35 -18.52
C ASP A 67 -3.32 -11.01 -19.10
N MET A 68 -2.95 -9.86 -18.48
CA MET A 68 -3.21 -8.53 -19.05
C MET A 68 -2.23 -8.13 -20.17
N GLY A 69 -1.23 -8.94 -20.49
CA GLY A 69 -0.20 -8.66 -21.50
C GLY A 69 1.04 -7.95 -20.97
N LEU A 70 1.18 -7.78 -19.65
CA LEU A 70 2.34 -7.13 -19.04
C LEU A 70 3.59 -7.99 -19.10
N ILE A 71 4.76 -7.37 -19.37
CA ILE A 71 6.05 -8.05 -19.44
C ILE A 71 6.93 -7.64 -18.27
N SER A 72 7.33 -8.61 -17.44
CA SER A 72 8.15 -8.36 -16.26
C SER A 72 9.59 -8.03 -16.60
N LEU A 73 10.08 -6.87 -16.13
CA LEU A 73 11.50 -6.48 -16.18
C LEU A 73 12.28 -6.94 -14.94
N GLY A 74 11.62 -7.50 -13.92
CA GLY A 74 12.25 -7.94 -12.67
C GLY A 74 11.48 -7.56 -11.42
N LYS A 75 12.21 -7.45 -10.28
CA LYS A 75 11.65 -7.26 -8.95
C LYS A 75 12.02 -5.90 -8.37
N THR A 76 11.07 -5.29 -7.65
CA THR A 76 11.26 -4.00 -6.98
C THR A 76 11.54 -4.17 -5.48
N ASN A 77 12.27 -3.19 -4.94
CA ASN A 77 12.69 -3.13 -3.55
C ASN A 77 11.50 -3.06 -2.57
N THR A 78 11.66 -3.70 -1.42
CA THR A 78 10.69 -3.75 -0.32
C THR A 78 11.44 -3.89 1.00
N PRO A 79 10.94 -3.39 2.14
CA PRO A 79 11.48 -3.75 3.45
C PRO A 79 11.21 -5.22 3.75
N GLU A 80 11.90 -5.77 4.74
CA GLU A 80 11.76 -7.17 5.13
C GLU A 80 10.29 -7.53 5.39
N PHE A 81 9.77 -8.51 4.62
CA PHE A 81 8.39 -9.01 4.63
C PHE A 81 7.30 -7.94 4.54
N GLY A 82 7.66 -6.73 4.13
CA GLY A 82 6.73 -5.60 4.06
C GLY A 82 6.34 -5.01 5.42
N LEU A 83 7.12 -5.25 6.46
CA LEU A 83 6.81 -4.89 7.84
C LEU A 83 7.13 -3.43 8.21
N LEU A 84 7.48 -2.56 7.26
CA LEU A 84 7.74 -1.14 7.50
C LEU A 84 7.04 -0.24 6.46
N GLY A 85 6.73 0.98 6.87
CA GLY A 85 6.20 2.05 6.01
C GLY A 85 7.26 2.81 5.21
N VAL A 86 8.50 2.36 5.27
CA VAL A 86 9.64 2.81 4.44
C VAL A 86 10.28 1.61 3.77
N THR A 87 11.10 1.84 2.74
CA THR A 87 11.75 0.77 1.97
C THR A 87 13.26 0.84 2.17
N GLU A 88 13.73 0.26 3.28
CA GLU A 88 15.10 0.34 3.76
C GLU A 88 15.60 -1.03 4.28
N SER A 89 15.41 -2.11 3.50
CA SER A 89 15.87 -3.46 3.87
C SER A 89 17.39 -3.51 4.07
N LEU A 90 17.86 -4.19 5.11
CA LEU A 90 19.29 -4.42 5.35
C LEU A 90 19.91 -5.36 4.29
N LEU A 91 19.11 -6.21 3.66
CA LEU A 91 19.58 -7.06 2.55
C LEU A 91 19.76 -6.27 1.26
N LEU A 92 18.77 -5.42 0.92
CA LEU A 92 18.65 -4.79 -0.40
C LEU A 92 19.17 -3.35 -0.41
N GLY A 93 19.37 -2.75 0.76
CA GLY A 93 19.66 -1.33 0.94
C GLY A 93 18.43 -0.44 0.70
N PRO A 94 18.52 0.86 1.06
CA PRO A 94 17.40 1.79 0.96
C PRO A 94 17.03 2.10 -0.50
N ALA A 95 15.73 2.07 -0.81
CA ALA A 95 15.19 2.71 -2.00
C ALA A 95 15.11 4.23 -1.79
N ARG A 96 15.28 4.99 -2.87
CA ARG A 96 15.31 6.46 -2.83
C ARG A 96 14.10 7.05 -3.54
N ASN A 97 13.54 8.10 -2.94
CA ASN A 97 12.44 8.84 -3.53
C ASN A 97 12.94 9.63 -4.76
N PRO A 98 12.30 9.49 -5.92
CA PRO A 98 12.72 10.20 -7.13
C PRO A 98 12.57 11.73 -7.05
N TRP A 99 11.75 12.25 -6.15
CA TRP A 99 11.60 13.69 -5.91
C TRP A 99 12.71 14.27 -5.03
N ASN A 100 13.31 13.44 -4.16
CA ASN A 100 14.46 13.81 -3.33
C ASN A 100 15.19 12.55 -2.88
N PHE A 101 16.41 12.34 -3.34
CA PHE A 101 17.20 11.12 -3.10
C PHE A 101 17.60 10.90 -1.62
N ASN A 102 17.44 11.90 -0.76
CA ASN A 102 17.66 11.79 0.68
C ASN A 102 16.38 11.38 1.45
N ARG A 103 15.27 11.16 0.73
CA ARG A 103 13.99 10.75 1.29
C ARG A 103 13.64 9.32 0.89
N SER A 104 12.87 8.65 1.74
CA SER A 104 12.27 7.35 1.46
C SER A 104 11.14 7.50 0.42
N PRO A 105 10.96 6.55 -0.50
CA PRO A 105 9.77 6.51 -1.36
C PRO A 105 8.52 6.03 -0.62
N GLY A 106 8.57 5.94 0.73
CA GLY A 106 7.56 5.24 1.51
C GLY A 106 7.72 3.73 1.43
N GLY A 107 6.75 2.99 1.95
CA GLY A 107 6.76 1.52 2.00
C GLY A 107 5.37 0.92 2.29
N SER A 108 5.28 -0.38 2.16
CA SER A 108 6.35 -1.30 1.83
C SER A 108 6.58 -1.49 0.32
N SER A 109 5.75 -0.91 -0.58
CA SER A 109 5.92 -1.00 -2.04
C SER A 109 6.73 0.19 -2.60
N GLY A 110 7.76 0.66 -1.87
CA GLY A 110 8.49 1.88 -2.24
C GLY A 110 9.32 1.74 -3.50
N GLY A 111 9.93 0.57 -3.76
CA GLY A 111 10.63 0.32 -5.02
C GLY A 111 9.70 0.40 -6.23
N SER A 112 8.49 -0.16 -6.12
CA SER A 112 7.45 -0.08 -7.17
C SER A 112 7.00 1.36 -7.41
N ALA A 113 6.73 2.10 -6.33
CA ALA A 113 6.32 3.50 -6.45
C ALA A 113 7.42 4.39 -7.04
N ALA A 114 8.67 4.20 -6.61
CA ALA A 114 9.81 4.92 -7.17
C ALA A 114 10.02 4.62 -8.67
N ALA A 115 9.83 3.36 -9.08
CA ALA A 115 9.95 2.97 -10.49
C ALA A 115 8.85 3.60 -11.36
N VAL A 116 7.59 3.64 -10.88
CA VAL A 116 6.49 4.27 -11.62
C VAL A 116 6.64 5.79 -11.65
N ALA A 117 6.96 6.42 -10.53
CA ALA A 117 7.13 7.87 -10.44
C ALA A 117 8.28 8.38 -11.33
N SER A 118 9.38 7.62 -11.40
CA SER A 118 10.54 7.95 -12.23
C SER A 118 10.34 7.68 -13.72
N GLY A 119 9.25 7.00 -14.12
CA GLY A 119 9.01 6.64 -15.52
C GLY A 119 9.77 5.41 -16.02
N MET A 120 10.38 4.62 -15.14
CA MET A 120 11.00 3.33 -15.53
C MET A 120 9.95 2.36 -16.10
N VAL A 121 8.79 2.34 -15.53
CA VAL A 121 7.60 1.62 -16.01
C VAL A 121 6.34 2.46 -15.74
N SER A 122 5.26 2.21 -16.49
CA SER A 122 3.97 2.89 -16.26
C SER A 122 3.13 2.23 -15.17
N ILE A 123 3.39 0.95 -14.88
CA ILE A 123 2.64 0.12 -13.93
C ILE A 123 3.59 -0.83 -13.20
N ALA A 124 3.39 -1.02 -11.90
CA ALA A 124 4.16 -1.97 -11.08
C ALA A 124 3.29 -2.59 -9.98
N SER A 125 3.57 -3.84 -9.60
CA SER A 125 2.82 -4.51 -8.53
C SER A 125 3.07 -3.86 -7.16
N ALA A 126 2.06 -3.93 -6.31
CA ALA A 126 2.10 -3.43 -4.95
C ALA A 126 1.20 -4.29 -4.04
N SER A 127 1.38 -4.17 -2.73
CA SER A 127 0.53 -4.81 -1.72
C SER A 127 0.28 -3.85 -0.57
N ASP A 128 -0.85 -3.99 0.14
CA ASP A 128 -1.28 -3.06 1.19
C ASP A 128 -1.91 -3.84 2.35
N GLY A 129 -1.20 -3.92 3.48
CA GLY A 129 -1.69 -4.52 4.73
C GLY A 129 -1.93 -3.50 5.85
N GLY A 130 -1.53 -2.24 5.63
CA GLY A 130 -1.70 -1.12 6.56
C GLY A 130 -1.50 0.23 5.87
N GLY A 131 -1.38 0.24 4.53
CA GLY A 131 -1.12 1.44 3.74
C GLY A 131 -0.08 1.26 2.65
N SER A 132 0.46 0.06 2.47
CA SER A 132 1.66 -0.16 1.64
C SER A 132 1.47 -0.05 0.11
N ILE A 133 0.27 0.23 -0.39
CA ILE A 133 0.00 0.79 -1.73
C ILE A 133 -0.07 2.31 -1.62
N ARG A 134 -0.88 2.82 -0.70
CA ARG A 134 -1.27 4.23 -0.58
C ARG A 134 -0.15 5.12 -0.06
N VAL A 135 0.58 4.67 0.97
CA VAL A 135 1.73 5.40 1.55
C VAL A 135 2.81 5.68 0.52
N PRO A 136 3.37 4.67 -0.19
CA PRO A 136 4.38 4.97 -1.21
C PRO A 136 3.80 5.72 -2.43
N ALA A 137 2.52 5.55 -2.76
CA ALA A 137 1.87 6.36 -3.79
C ALA A 137 1.85 7.85 -3.41
N SER A 138 1.51 8.17 -2.16
CA SER A 138 1.58 9.53 -1.62
C SER A 138 3.01 10.09 -1.66
N CYS A 139 3.99 9.34 -1.14
CA CYS A 139 5.38 9.77 -1.09
C CYS A 139 6.00 10.01 -2.48
N CYS A 140 5.54 9.29 -3.50
CA CYS A 140 6.11 9.32 -4.85
C CYS A 140 5.27 10.10 -5.87
N GLY A 141 4.08 10.61 -5.52
CA GLY A 141 3.23 11.39 -6.42
C GLY A 141 2.63 10.56 -7.56
N ILE A 142 2.05 9.42 -7.23
CA ILE A 142 1.40 8.48 -8.16
C ILE A 142 0.05 8.02 -7.61
N VAL A 143 -0.73 7.31 -8.42
CA VAL A 143 -2.02 6.73 -8.00
C VAL A 143 -1.79 5.39 -7.31
N GLY A 144 -2.40 5.22 -6.13
CA GLY A 144 -2.36 3.97 -5.37
C GLY A 144 -3.74 3.60 -4.82
N LEU A 145 -4.41 2.67 -5.47
CA LEU A 145 -5.69 2.11 -5.01
C LEU A 145 -5.45 0.85 -4.18
N LYS A 146 -5.98 0.85 -2.96
CA LYS A 146 -6.23 -0.37 -2.19
C LYS A 146 -7.67 -0.83 -2.50
N PRO A 147 -7.88 -1.92 -3.25
CA PRO A 147 -9.22 -2.44 -3.50
C PRO A 147 -9.89 -2.96 -2.22
N THR A 148 -11.17 -3.24 -2.28
CA THR A 148 -11.88 -4.03 -1.28
C THR A 148 -11.16 -5.36 -1.05
N ILE A 149 -11.13 -5.83 0.19
CA ILE A 149 -10.58 -7.16 0.52
C ILE A 149 -11.26 -8.25 -0.32
N HIS A 150 -10.49 -9.19 -0.87
CA HIS A 150 -10.95 -10.24 -1.79
C HIS A 150 -11.54 -9.74 -3.13
N ARG A 151 -11.30 -8.47 -3.49
CA ARG A 151 -11.68 -7.93 -4.81
C ARG A 151 -10.78 -8.41 -5.91
N THR A 152 -9.48 -8.51 -5.67
CA THR A 152 -8.48 -8.88 -6.67
C THR A 152 -8.11 -10.35 -6.58
N ILE A 153 -7.68 -10.91 -7.73
CA ILE A 153 -7.11 -12.26 -7.81
C ILE A 153 -5.86 -12.30 -6.93
N ASP A 154 -5.83 -13.23 -5.97
CA ASP A 154 -4.74 -13.39 -5.02
C ASP A 154 -4.60 -14.83 -4.55
N ASP A 155 -3.43 -15.17 -4.01
CA ASP A 155 -3.21 -16.45 -3.35
C ASP A 155 -3.99 -16.51 -2.04
N ALA A 156 -4.62 -17.64 -1.77
CA ALA A 156 -5.32 -17.86 -0.51
C ALA A 156 -4.36 -17.67 0.69
N GLN A 157 -4.83 -17.01 1.72
CA GLN A 157 -4.12 -16.79 2.98
C GLN A 157 -4.84 -17.54 4.11
N PRO A 158 -4.72 -18.87 4.19
CA PRO A 158 -5.42 -19.66 5.20
C PRO A 158 -4.90 -19.33 6.61
N ASN A 159 -5.77 -19.51 7.60
CA ASN A 159 -5.44 -19.44 9.04
C ASN A 159 -5.02 -18.06 9.58
N ARG A 160 -5.43 -16.96 8.94
CA ARG A 160 -5.27 -15.63 9.53
C ARG A 160 -6.47 -15.30 10.42
N PRO A 161 -6.26 -14.76 11.63
CA PRO A 161 -7.35 -14.32 12.50
C PRO A 161 -8.22 -13.23 11.89
N ILE A 162 -7.60 -12.36 11.08
CA ILE A 162 -8.23 -11.33 10.26
C ILE A 162 -7.38 -11.13 8.99
N ASP A 163 -8.04 -10.95 7.86
CA ASP A 163 -7.35 -10.63 6.61
C ASP A 163 -7.30 -9.10 6.43
N LEU A 164 -6.08 -8.56 6.37
CA LEU A 164 -5.81 -7.13 6.26
C LEU A 164 -5.19 -6.75 4.91
N SER A 165 -4.74 -7.75 4.14
CA SER A 165 -3.84 -7.52 3.01
C SER A 165 -4.54 -7.66 1.67
N VAL A 166 -4.25 -6.73 0.77
CA VAL A 166 -4.62 -6.80 -0.64
C VAL A 166 -3.38 -6.68 -1.52
N ARG A 167 -3.45 -7.20 -2.74
CA ARG A 167 -2.43 -7.04 -3.77
C ARG A 167 -3.04 -6.40 -4.99
N PHE A 168 -2.37 -5.37 -5.50
CA PHE A 168 -2.80 -4.66 -6.69
C PHE A 168 -1.60 -4.00 -7.38
N VAL A 169 -1.78 -2.83 -7.99
CA VAL A 169 -0.75 -2.12 -8.73
C VAL A 169 -0.65 -0.64 -8.37
N HIS A 170 0.50 -0.04 -8.63
CA HIS A 170 0.69 1.39 -8.78
C HIS A 170 0.58 1.79 -10.25
N THR A 171 -0.04 2.93 -10.52
CA THR A 171 -0.15 3.53 -11.85
C THR A 171 0.07 5.05 -11.77
N ARG A 172 0.04 5.73 -12.92
CA ARG A 172 0.12 7.20 -12.95
C ARG A 172 -1.23 7.87 -13.16
N SER A 173 -2.22 7.13 -13.64
CA SER A 173 -3.54 7.66 -13.96
C SER A 173 -4.66 6.83 -13.34
N VAL A 174 -5.79 7.46 -13.08
CA VAL A 174 -6.99 6.77 -12.63
C VAL A 174 -7.51 5.83 -13.72
N ARG A 175 -7.40 6.22 -15.00
CA ARG A 175 -7.77 5.37 -16.15
C ARG A 175 -7.05 4.03 -16.13
N ASP A 176 -5.72 4.03 -15.97
CA ASP A 176 -4.93 2.79 -15.98
C ASP A 176 -5.21 1.95 -14.73
N THR A 177 -5.53 2.60 -13.59
CA THR A 177 -6.01 1.94 -12.37
C THR A 177 -7.33 1.21 -12.60
N ILE A 178 -8.31 1.84 -13.28
CA ILE A 178 -9.61 1.24 -13.64
C ILE A 178 -9.39 0.02 -14.53
N THR A 179 -8.59 0.16 -15.59
CA THR A 179 -8.28 -0.93 -16.52
C THR A 179 -7.65 -2.11 -15.79
N ALA A 180 -6.67 -1.87 -14.94
CA ALA A 180 -6.02 -2.92 -14.15
C ALA A 180 -7.02 -3.59 -13.19
N LEU A 181 -7.86 -2.81 -12.48
CA LEU A 181 -8.81 -3.35 -11.54
C LEU A 181 -9.86 -4.24 -12.23
N HIS A 182 -10.41 -3.79 -13.36
CA HIS A 182 -11.37 -4.57 -14.13
C HIS A 182 -10.83 -5.96 -14.50
N HIS A 183 -9.58 -6.04 -14.91
CA HIS A 183 -8.99 -7.29 -15.39
C HIS A 183 -8.38 -8.16 -14.25
N MET A 184 -7.98 -7.55 -13.15
CA MET A 184 -7.44 -8.27 -11.99
C MET A 184 -8.48 -8.62 -10.94
N GLN A 185 -9.75 -8.20 -11.11
CA GLN A 185 -10.79 -8.53 -10.14
C GLN A 185 -11.12 -10.02 -10.12
N SER A 186 -11.35 -10.55 -8.91
CA SER A 186 -11.89 -11.89 -8.72
C SER A 186 -13.41 -11.83 -8.78
N LEU A 187 -14.00 -12.70 -9.60
CA LEU A 187 -15.46 -12.86 -9.68
C LEU A 187 -15.98 -13.96 -8.73
N SER A 188 -15.13 -14.57 -7.93
CA SER A 188 -15.50 -15.61 -6.97
C SER A 188 -16.27 -15.09 -5.76
N ASN A 189 -16.13 -13.81 -5.41
CA ASN A 189 -16.86 -13.18 -4.32
C ASN A 189 -18.20 -12.63 -4.79
N SER A 190 -19.27 -13.40 -4.68
CA SER A 190 -20.63 -13.02 -5.12
C SER A 190 -21.23 -11.81 -4.38
N LYS A 191 -20.62 -11.38 -3.25
CA LYS A 191 -21.05 -10.18 -2.50
C LYS A 191 -20.56 -8.89 -3.15
N LEU A 192 -19.57 -8.95 -4.02
CA LEU A 192 -18.97 -7.81 -4.70
C LEU A 192 -19.50 -7.72 -6.13
N LYS A 193 -20.12 -6.61 -6.48
CA LYS A 193 -20.48 -6.34 -7.87
C LYS A 193 -19.21 -6.18 -8.70
N PRO A 194 -19.16 -6.73 -9.93
CA PRO A 194 -18.04 -6.49 -10.83
C PRO A 194 -17.81 -5.00 -11.09
N VAL A 195 -16.54 -4.58 -11.08
CA VAL A 195 -16.16 -3.23 -11.48
C VAL A 195 -16.17 -3.18 -13.01
N PRO A 196 -16.88 -2.21 -13.64
CA PRO A 196 -16.96 -2.11 -15.09
C PRO A 196 -15.60 -1.71 -15.70
N ALA A 197 -15.39 -2.08 -16.98
CA ALA A 197 -14.18 -1.71 -17.72
C ALA A 197 -14.06 -0.20 -17.94
N ASN A 198 -15.20 0.47 -18.08
CA ASN A 198 -15.27 1.90 -18.29
C ASN A 198 -16.07 2.55 -17.17
N ILE A 199 -15.44 3.49 -16.49
CA ILE A 199 -16.05 4.37 -15.50
C ILE A 199 -15.89 5.79 -16.03
N TYR A 200 -16.96 6.57 -15.96
CA TYR A 200 -16.99 7.95 -16.39
C TYR A 200 -17.46 8.83 -15.24
N PRO A 201 -16.97 10.06 -15.13
CA PRO A 201 -17.53 11.04 -14.20
C PRO A 201 -19.03 11.21 -14.47
N LYS A 202 -19.85 11.14 -13.43
CA LYS A 202 -21.29 11.37 -13.49
C LYS A 202 -21.63 12.65 -12.72
N GLU A 203 -22.72 13.30 -13.10
CA GLU A 203 -23.28 14.44 -12.35
C GLU A 203 -23.96 13.93 -11.05
N LYS A 204 -23.17 13.36 -10.15
CA LYS A 204 -23.63 12.89 -8.85
C LYS A 204 -22.95 13.69 -7.75
N GLN A 205 -23.74 14.28 -6.85
CA GLN A 205 -23.23 14.89 -5.65
C GLN A 205 -22.93 13.82 -4.60
N PHE A 206 -21.75 13.90 -3.99
CA PHE A 206 -21.32 13.03 -2.91
C PHE A 206 -21.27 13.81 -1.58
N ARG A 207 -21.52 13.10 -0.48
CA ARG A 207 -21.31 13.59 0.88
C ARG A 207 -19.96 13.08 1.38
N ILE A 208 -19.07 13.98 1.74
CA ILE A 208 -17.68 13.69 2.09
C ILE A 208 -17.40 14.18 3.49
N GLY A 209 -17.03 13.26 4.39
CA GLY A 209 -16.53 13.60 5.72
C GLY A 209 -15.03 13.86 5.65
N MET A 210 -14.57 15.10 5.88
CA MET A 210 -13.16 15.44 5.92
C MET A 210 -12.60 15.29 7.33
N ILE A 211 -11.43 14.65 7.45
CA ILE A 211 -10.69 14.56 8.71
C ILE A 211 -9.20 14.83 8.48
N THR A 212 -8.64 15.79 9.21
CA THR A 212 -7.20 16.14 9.18
C THR A 212 -6.48 15.77 10.47
N THR A 213 -7.26 15.35 11.47
CA THR A 213 -6.80 14.85 12.78
C THR A 213 -6.88 13.33 12.75
N ASN A 214 -5.81 12.64 13.14
CA ASN A 214 -5.82 11.19 13.21
C ASN A 214 -6.71 10.68 14.38
N MET A 215 -6.91 9.37 14.46
CA MET A 215 -7.79 8.78 15.48
C MET A 215 -7.25 8.93 16.92
N LEU A 216 -5.96 9.31 17.10
CA LEU A 216 -5.35 9.66 18.39
C LEU A 216 -5.54 11.14 18.75
N GLY A 217 -6.24 11.93 17.93
CA GLY A 217 -6.48 13.36 18.15
C GLY A 217 -5.30 14.26 17.75
N GLN A 218 -4.33 13.75 17.01
CA GLN A 218 -3.17 14.53 16.54
C GLN A 218 -3.45 15.09 15.15
N GLU A 219 -3.24 16.39 14.95
CA GLU A 219 -3.34 17.01 13.63
C GLU A 219 -2.17 16.58 12.72
N ALA A 220 -2.43 16.45 11.41
CA ALA A 220 -1.39 16.26 10.42
C ALA A 220 -0.45 17.50 10.38
N GLU A 221 0.80 17.31 9.91
CA GLU A 221 1.70 18.44 9.67
C GLU A 221 1.01 19.53 8.85
N PRO A 222 1.31 20.82 9.09
CA PRO A 222 0.56 21.95 8.50
C PRO A 222 0.46 21.89 6.97
N GLU A 223 1.52 21.52 6.26
CA GLU A 223 1.49 21.41 4.80
C GLU A 223 0.59 20.26 4.33
N VAL A 224 0.56 19.16 5.08
CA VAL A 224 -0.32 18.01 4.80
C VAL A 224 -1.77 18.37 5.08
N LYS A 225 -2.06 19.01 6.22
CA LYS A 225 -3.39 19.51 6.57
C LYS A 225 -3.92 20.45 5.49
N ASN A 226 -3.13 21.48 5.13
CA ASN A 226 -3.49 22.42 4.07
C ASN A 226 -3.76 21.75 2.72
N ALA A 227 -3.01 20.72 2.39
CA ALA A 227 -3.23 19.94 1.15
C ALA A 227 -4.62 19.27 1.14
N ILE A 228 -5.05 18.72 2.28
CA ILE A 228 -6.37 18.06 2.39
C ILE A 228 -7.50 19.08 2.41
N GLU A 229 -7.35 20.21 3.10
CA GLU A 229 -8.30 21.32 3.07
C GLU A 229 -8.48 21.87 1.63
N ASN A 230 -7.39 22.00 0.87
CA ASN A 230 -7.46 22.37 -0.54
C ASN A 230 -8.14 21.29 -1.40
N SER A 231 -7.96 20.00 -1.10
CA SER A 231 -8.70 18.92 -1.77
C SER A 231 -10.20 18.99 -1.49
N ALA A 232 -10.57 19.34 -0.24
CA ALA A 232 -11.95 19.56 0.15
C ALA A 232 -12.59 20.72 -0.63
N LEU A 233 -11.88 21.84 -0.79
CA LEU A 233 -12.33 22.97 -1.63
C LEU A 233 -12.54 22.57 -3.09
N ILE A 234 -11.66 21.74 -3.66
CA ILE A 234 -11.85 21.21 -5.02
C ILE A 234 -13.12 20.37 -5.08
N CYS A 235 -13.35 19.48 -4.10
CA CYS A 235 -14.61 18.70 -4.05
C CYS A 235 -15.86 19.59 -3.96
N GLN A 236 -15.81 20.65 -3.14
CA GLN A 236 -16.91 21.63 -3.04
C GLN A 236 -17.15 22.36 -4.35
N ASN A 237 -16.10 22.80 -5.06
CA ASN A 237 -16.20 23.43 -6.37
C ASN A 237 -16.77 22.52 -7.45
N LEU A 238 -16.62 21.21 -7.32
CA LEU A 238 -17.25 20.19 -8.14
C LEU A 238 -18.72 19.90 -7.74
N GLY A 239 -19.23 20.59 -6.72
CA GLY A 239 -20.62 20.47 -6.25
C GLY A 239 -20.84 19.40 -5.18
N HIS A 240 -19.79 18.79 -4.62
CA HIS A 240 -19.92 17.83 -3.52
C HIS A 240 -20.12 18.55 -2.18
N GLN A 241 -20.80 17.88 -1.26
CA GLN A 241 -20.95 18.35 0.14
C GLN A 241 -19.77 17.84 0.96
N VAL A 242 -18.99 18.76 1.55
CA VAL A 242 -17.84 18.40 2.40
C VAL A 242 -18.05 18.99 3.78
N GLU A 243 -17.99 18.14 4.80
CA GLU A 243 -18.11 18.51 6.20
C GLU A 243 -16.89 17.98 6.97
N GLU A 244 -16.37 18.78 7.91
CA GLU A 244 -15.34 18.31 8.83
C GLU A 244 -15.95 17.35 9.84
N ILE A 245 -15.31 16.18 10.01
CA ILE A 245 -15.71 15.15 10.97
C ILE A 245 -14.65 14.97 12.05
N LYS A 246 -15.07 14.56 13.24
CA LYS A 246 -14.16 14.21 14.34
C LYS A 246 -13.77 12.75 14.28
N PRO A 247 -12.66 12.34 14.96
CA PRO A 247 -12.35 10.93 15.20
C PRO A 247 -13.56 10.17 15.73
N PHE A 248 -13.89 9.04 15.12
CA PHE A 248 -15.14 8.29 15.36
C PHE A 248 -14.91 6.88 15.90
N ILE A 249 -13.64 6.50 16.14
CA ILE A 249 -13.24 5.28 16.83
C ILE A 249 -12.28 5.63 17.96
N ASN A 250 -12.08 4.70 18.90
CA ASN A 250 -11.07 4.86 19.94
C ASN A 250 -9.69 4.59 19.38
N GLY A 251 -8.87 5.63 19.18
CA GLY A 251 -7.58 5.56 18.51
C GLY A 251 -6.55 4.71 19.25
N ASP A 252 -6.44 4.80 20.58
CA ASP A 252 -5.51 3.98 21.36
C ASP A 252 -5.85 2.50 21.26
N ARG A 253 -7.14 2.17 21.40
CA ARG A 253 -7.64 0.81 21.27
C ARG A 253 -7.40 0.26 19.86
N PHE A 254 -7.67 1.05 18.82
CA PHE A 254 -7.44 0.69 17.42
C PHE A 254 -5.95 0.44 17.16
N THR A 255 -5.10 1.39 17.55
CA THR A 255 -3.65 1.32 17.34
C THR A 255 -3.04 0.08 18.01
N ASN A 256 -3.39 -0.18 19.28
CA ASN A 256 -2.92 -1.36 19.99
C ASN A 256 -3.42 -2.67 19.37
N SER A 257 -4.67 -2.71 18.92
CA SER A 257 -5.23 -3.89 18.26
C SER A 257 -4.60 -4.14 16.88
N PHE A 258 -4.38 -3.09 16.10
CA PHE A 258 -3.69 -3.18 14.81
C PHE A 258 -2.22 -3.60 15.00
N LEU A 259 -1.49 -3.03 15.96
CA LEU A 259 -0.12 -3.42 16.30
C LEU A 259 -0.04 -4.89 16.72
N THR A 260 -1.02 -5.38 17.50
CA THR A 260 -1.09 -6.80 17.88
C THR A 260 -1.16 -7.70 16.63
N MET A 261 -1.97 -7.34 15.63
CA MET A 261 -2.08 -8.11 14.39
C MET A 261 -0.81 -7.99 13.51
N TRP A 262 -0.17 -6.83 13.51
CA TRP A 262 1.10 -6.64 12.81
C TRP A 262 2.21 -7.49 13.42
N ALA A 263 2.37 -7.44 14.76
CA ALA A 263 3.33 -8.23 15.50
C ALA A 263 3.03 -9.74 15.45
N TYR A 264 1.76 -10.16 15.40
CA TYR A 264 1.36 -11.54 15.12
C TYR A 264 1.93 -12.04 13.78
N GLY A 265 1.88 -11.20 12.74
CA GLY A 265 2.49 -11.52 11.45
C GLY A 265 4.01 -11.70 11.53
N ALA A 266 4.71 -10.82 12.25
CA ALA A 266 6.15 -10.93 12.49
C ALA A 266 6.50 -12.20 13.30
N LYS A 267 5.71 -12.54 14.32
CA LYS A 267 5.89 -13.77 15.10
C LYS A 267 5.78 -15.02 14.21
N GLY A 268 4.80 -15.09 13.30
CA GLY A 268 4.68 -16.19 12.35
C GLY A 268 5.91 -16.35 11.45
N ILE A 269 6.55 -15.25 11.05
CA ILE A 269 7.82 -15.26 10.29
C ILE A 269 8.96 -15.81 11.14
N ILE A 270 9.06 -15.38 12.40
CA ILE A 270 10.08 -15.87 13.35
C ILE A 270 9.93 -17.37 13.57
N ASP A 271 8.71 -17.85 13.81
CA ASP A 271 8.42 -19.27 14.01
C ASP A 271 8.79 -20.11 12.77
N LEU A 272 8.47 -19.61 11.57
CA LEU A 272 8.91 -20.22 10.32
C LEU A 272 10.45 -20.29 10.20
N ALA A 273 11.13 -19.20 10.56
CA ALA A 273 12.60 -19.14 10.55
C ALA A 273 13.20 -20.17 11.52
N GLN A 274 12.69 -20.22 12.76
CA GLN A 274 13.15 -21.17 13.78
C GLN A 274 12.96 -22.62 13.38
N GLN A 275 11.83 -22.95 12.77
CA GLN A 275 11.49 -24.32 12.38
C GLN A 275 12.30 -24.82 11.18
N ASN A 276 12.66 -23.96 10.23
CA ASN A 276 13.16 -24.41 8.92
C ASN A 276 14.56 -23.91 8.56
N PHE A 277 15.09 -22.87 9.21
CA PHE A 277 16.32 -22.21 8.77
C PHE A 277 17.38 -22.06 9.88
N VAL A 278 16.98 -22.03 11.15
CA VAL A 278 17.94 -21.95 12.27
C VAL A 278 18.62 -23.29 12.46
N SER A 279 19.97 -23.29 12.65
CA SER A 279 20.80 -24.45 12.88
C SER A 279 21.91 -24.12 13.89
N LYS A 280 22.86 -25.06 14.13
CA LYS A 280 24.05 -24.77 14.92
C LYS A 280 24.94 -23.69 14.31
N GLU A 281 24.88 -23.53 12.98
CA GLU A 281 25.71 -22.61 12.19
C GLU A 281 24.98 -21.34 11.79
N THR A 282 23.65 -21.32 11.89
CA THR A 282 22.78 -20.23 11.41
C THR A 282 21.90 -19.72 12.54
N SER A 283 22.24 -18.55 13.09
CA SER A 283 21.43 -17.87 14.11
C SER A 283 20.25 -17.13 13.50
N ILE A 284 19.18 -16.91 14.26
CA ILE A 284 18.00 -16.17 13.82
C ILE A 284 18.35 -14.71 13.49
N ASP A 285 19.26 -14.09 14.22
CA ASP A 285 19.72 -12.71 13.98
C ASP A 285 20.48 -12.56 12.65
N SER A 286 21.06 -13.66 12.13
CA SER A 286 21.67 -13.66 10.79
C SER A 286 20.64 -13.72 9.65
N LEU A 287 19.42 -14.18 9.93
CA LEU A 287 18.34 -14.39 8.99
C LEU A 287 17.36 -13.23 8.92
N LEU A 288 17.02 -12.64 10.07
CA LEU A 288 15.97 -11.63 10.21
C LEU A 288 16.54 -10.29 10.68
N GLU A 289 15.81 -9.21 10.37
CA GLU A 289 16.14 -7.86 10.80
C GLU A 289 15.73 -7.61 12.27
N PRO A 290 16.43 -6.70 13.00
CA PRO A 290 16.09 -6.35 14.37
C PRO A 290 14.61 -5.98 14.54
N TRP A 291 14.06 -5.17 13.63
CA TRP A 291 12.63 -4.81 13.65
C TRP A 291 11.69 -6.01 13.68
N THR A 292 11.90 -7.01 12.82
CA THR A 292 11.09 -8.23 12.77
C THR A 292 11.17 -8.98 14.09
N LEU A 293 12.40 -9.13 14.63
CA LEU A 293 12.65 -9.83 15.89
C LEU A 293 12.02 -9.11 17.10
N ASP A 294 12.14 -7.80 17.14
CA ASP A 294 11.62 -6.99 18.25
C ASP A 294 10.08 -6.89 18.24
N LEU A 295 9.45 -6.85 17.06
CA LEU A 295 7.99 -7.03 16.96
C LEU A 295 7.54 -8.38 17.54
N GLY A 296 8.29 -9.46 17.28
CA GLY A 296 8.00 -10.77 17.87
C GLY A 296 8.14 -10.78 19.38
N LYS A 297 9.20 -10.18 19.93
CA LYS A 297 9.39 -10.02 21.39
C LYS A 297 8.26 -9.18 22.01
N TRP A 298 7.90 -8.08 21.36
CA TRP A 298 6.77 -7.26 21.79
C TRP A 298 5.47 -8.07 21.82
N PHE A 299 5.23 -8.89 20.80
CA PHE A 299 4.06 -9.76 20.74
C PHE A 299 4.06 -10.79 21.88
N ASP A 300 5.16 -11.47 22.12
CA ASP A 300 5.27 -12.50 23.18
C ASP A 300 5.05 -11.92 24.58
N ALA A 301 5.41 -10.64 24.79
CA ALA A 301 5.19 -9.93 26.06
C ALA A 301 3.74 -9.53 26.32
N GLN A 302 2.83 -9.64 25.31
CA GLN A 302 1.42 -9.30 25.48
C GLN A 302 0.66 -10.43 26.21
N PRO A 303 -0.46 -10.11 26.94
CA PRO A 303 -1.25 -11.12 27.66
C PRO A 303 -1.78 -12.24 26.75
N GLU A 304 -2.10 -13.38 27.33
CA GLU A 304 -2.83 -14.45 26.65
C GLU A 304 -4.22 -13.95 26.18
N GLY A 305 -4.72 -14.47 25.04
CA GLY A 305 -5.99 -14.02 24.45
C GLY A 305 -5.90 -12.67 23.70
N LYS A 306 -4.69 -12.10 23.57
CA LYS A 306 -4.47 -10.81 22.90
C LYS A 306 -4.96 -10.74 21.46
N VAL A 307 -4.86 -11.85 20.70
CA VAL A 307 -5.27 -11.90 19.29
C VAL A 307 -6.78 -11.86 19.17
N GLU A 308 -7.49 -12.66 19.94
CA GLU A 308 -8.96 -12.71 19.97
C GLU A 308 -9.54 -11.35 20.39
N LEU A 309 -8.93 -10.73 21.41
CA LEU A 309 -9.32 -9.41 21.88
C LEU A 309 -9.09 -8.35 20.81
N ALA A 310 -7.93 -8.37 20.14
CA ALA A 310 -7.62 -7.44 19.04
C ALA A 310 -8.63 -7.59 17.89
N VAL A 311 -8.91 -8.83 17.46
CA VAL A 311 -9.88 -9.11 16.40
C VAL A 311 -11.28 -8.62 16.77
N SER A 312 -11.72 -8.85 18.02
CA SER A 312 -13.02 -8.36 18.51
C SER A 312 -13.12 -6.84 18.44
N ARG A 313 -12.09 -6.13 18.91
CA ARG A 313 -12.03 -4.65 18.91
C ARG A 313 -12.01 -4.08 17.50
N LEU A 314 -11.22 -4.67 16.59
CA LEU A 314 -11.17 -4.25 15.18
C LEU A 314 -12.51 -4.47 14.46
N LYS A 315 -13.28 -5.50 14.84
CA LYS A 315 -14.66 -5.69 14.34
C LYS A 315 -15.61 -4.60 14.83
N GLU A 316 -15.49 -4.16 16.10
CA GLU A 316 -16.27 -3.04 16.63
C GLU A 316 -15.94 -1.74 15.87
N ASP A 317 -14.66 -1.48 15.59
CA ASP A 317 -14.22 -0.32 14.82
C ASP A 317 -14.75 -0.38 13.37
N THR A 318 -14.82 -1.58 12.78
CA THR A 318 -15.47 -1.80 11.49
C THR A 318 -16.95 -1.41 11.52
N LEU A 319 -17.70 -1.82 12.55
CA LEU A 319 -19.12 -1.46 12.71
C LEU A 319 -19.30 0.06 12.86
N SER A 320 -18.44 0.72 13.64
CA SER A 320 -18.45 2.18 13.79
C SER A 320 -18.22 2.88 12.44
N THR A 321 -17.30 2.37 11.64
CA THR A 321 -17.03 2.90 10.29
C THR A 321 -18.21 2.68 9.35
N ARG A 322 -18.88 1.51 9.39
CA ARG A 322 -20.10 1.26 8.61
C ARG A 322 -21.20 2.27 8.95
N LYS A 323 -21.38 2.58 10.24
CA LYS A 323 -22.34 3.58 10.68
C LYS A 323 -22.02 4.98 10.15
N LEU A 324 -20.73 5.35 10.07
CA LEU A 324 -20.33 6.63 9.49
C LEU A 324 -20.69 6.69 7.99
N PHE A 325 -20.54 5.60 7.27
CA PHE A 325 -20.91 5.51 5.85
C PHE A 325 -22.44 5.51 5.57
N GLU A 326 -23.29 5.50 6.59
CA GLU A 326 -24.73 5.83 6.41
C GLU A 326 -24.94 7.33 6.15
N SER A 327 -24.01 8.17 6.66
CA SER A 327 -24.08 9.63 6.51
C SER A 327 -23.20 10.16 5.38
N TYR A 328 -22.09 9.51 5.09
CA TYR A 328 -21.09 9.96 4.10
C TYR A 328 -20.84 8.88 3.03
N ASP A 329 -20.59 9.30 1.81
CA ASP A 329 -20.17 8.41 0.73
C ASP A 329 -18.66 8.13 0.79
N PHE A 330 -17.87 9.13 1.27
CA PHE A 330 -16.40 9.04 1.41
C PHE A 330 -15.91 9.69 2.68
N ILE A 331 -14.74 9.21 3.14
CA ILE A 331 -13.89 9.89 4.10
C ILE A 331 -12.70 10.45 3.34
N LEU A 332 -12.48 11.77 3.41
CA LEU A 332 -11.33 12.48 2.87
C LEU A 332 -10.33 12.73 4.00
N SER A 333 -9.08 12.28 3.84
CA SER A 333 -8.05 12.43 4.87
C SER A 333 -6.65 12.54 4.27
N PRO A 334 -5.62 12.86 5.07
CA PRO A 334 -4.23 12.57 4.71
C PRO A 334 -4.01 11.08 4.45
N VAL A 335 -2.99 10.75 3.65
CA VAL A 335 -2.47 9.38 3.56
C VAL A 335 -1.51 9.10 4.71
N THR A 336 -0.63 10.05 4.98
CA THR A 336 0.40 10.02 6.02
C THR A 336 0.36 11.29 6.85
N GLN A 337 0.83 11.23 8.10
CA GLN A 337 0.87 12.37 9.02
C GLN A 337 1.80 13.48 8.53
N THR A 338 2.87 13.09 7.83
CA THR A 338 3.97 13.96 7.36
C THR A 338 4.28 13.69 5.91
N VAL A 339 5.08 14.54 5.26
CA VAL A 339 5.68 14.22 3.97
C VAL A 339 6.68 13.06 4.08
N ALA A 340 7.17 12.57 2.94
CA ALA A 340 8.12 11.45 2.86
C ALA A 340 9.30 11.61 3.86
N PRO A 341 9.59 10.61 4.75
CA PRO A 341 10.61 10.70 5.78
C PRO A 341 12.03 10.64 5.18
N LYS A 342 13.02 11.14 5.94
CA LYS A 342 14.44 11.02 5.56
C LYS A 342 14.87 9.55 5.63
N ILE A 343 15.70 9.11 4.69
CA ILE A 343 16.35 7.79 4.75
C ILE A 343 17.14 7.68 6.06
N GLY A 344 17.06 6.51 6.69
CA GLY A 344 17.69 6.21 7.99
C GLY A 344 16.84 6.62 9.20
N SER A 345 15.85 7.51 9.03
CA SER A 345 15.02 7.92 10.19
C SER A 345 14.10 6.81 10.70
N MET A 346 13.78 5.84 9.85
CA MET A 346 12.95 4.68 10.17
C MET A 346 13.63 3.38 9.69
N ALA A 347 14.96 3.33 9.73
CA ALA A 347 15.72 2.13 9.37
C ALA A 347 15.43 0.98 10.36
N PRO A 348 15.46 -0.29 9.89
CA PRO A 348 15.03 -1.45 10.70
C PRO A 348 15.98 -1.81 11.85
N ASP A 349 17.12 -1.15 11.96
CA ASP A 349 18.16 -1.36 12.95
C ASP A 349 18.30 -0.24 14.00
N ILE A 350 17.43 0.77 13.97
CA ILE A 350 17.36 1.77 15.05
C ILE A 350 16.60 1.20 16.26
N ASN A 351 16.70 1.89 17.41
CA ASN A 351 16.01 1.48 18.63
C ASN A 351 14.52 1.20 18.39
N PHE A 352 14.01 0.08 18.90
CA PHE A 352 12.65 -0.41 18.67
C PHE A 352 11.56 0.60 19.05
N ASP A 353 11.62 1.16 20.28
CA ASP A 353 10.59 2.10 20.75
C ASP A 353 10.54 3.36 19.88
N THR A 354 11.71 3.87 19.47
CA THR A 354 11.83 5.00 18.56
C THR A 354 11.26 4.68 17.18
N LEU A 355 11.53 3.49 16.64
CA LEU A 355 11.03 3.08 15.33
C LEU A 355 9.52 2.84 15.37
N LEU A 356 9.03 2.22 16.45
CA LEU A 356 7.61 1.98 16.68
C LEU A 356 6.83 3.30 16.73
N GLU A 357 7.29 4.24 17.57
CA GLU A 357 6.68 5.58 17.68
C GLU A 357 6.63 6.28 16.33
N ARG A 358 7.76 6.33 15.59
CA ARG A 358 7.83 6.97 14.28
C ARG A 358 6.93 6.29 13.26
N SER A 359 6.86 4.95 13.28
CA SER A 359 6.02 4.17 12.36
C SER A 359 4.53 4.41 12.62
N LEU A 360 4.09 4.39 13.88
CA LEU A 360 2.72 4.66 14.27
C LEU A 360 2.30 6.10 13.96
N ASN A 361 3.20 7.07 14.16
CA ASN A 361 2.94 8.47 13.82
C ASN A 361 2.89 8.70 12.30
N PHE A 362 3.70 8.01 11.52
CA PHE A 362 3.73 8.18 10.06
C PHE A 362 2.53 7.52 9.37
N ILE A 363 2.17 6.27 9.78
CA ILE A 363 1.11 5.47 9.16
C ILE A 363 -0.11 5.45 10.08
N THR A 364 -0.85 6.52 10.12
CA THR A 364 -1.95 6.67 11.08
C THR A 364 -3.35 6.70 10.44
N PHE A 365 -3.46 7.10 9.15
CA PHE A 365 -4.76 7.23 8.47
C PHE A 365 -5.14 5.99 7.65
N THR A 366 -4.17 5.30 7.08
CA THR A 366 -4.42 4.21 6.13
C THR A 366 -4.88 2.89 6.74
N PRO A 367 -4.49 2.47 7.98
CA PRO A 367 -4.80 1.14 8.51
C PRO A 367 -6.30 0.86 8.67
N LEU A 368 -7.12 1.89 8.89
CA LEU A 368 -8.57 1.72 9.06
C LEU A 368 -9.20 1.01 7.84
N ALA A 369 -8.85 1.40 6.63
CA ALA A 369 -9.36 0.77 5.41
C ALA A 369 -8.89 -0.69 5.22
N ASN A 370 -7.76 -1.09 5.84
CA ASN A 370 -7.34 -2.50 5.88
C ASN A 370 -8.20 -3.30 6.85
N VAL A 371 -8.44 -2.75 8.03
CA VAL A 371 -9.24 -3.38 9.09
C VAL A 371 -10.69 -3.57 8.66
N THR A 372 -11.29 -2.56 8.05
CA THR A 372 -12.68 -2.61 7.56
C THR A 372 -12.83 -3.40 6.25
N GLY A 373 -11.70 -3.68 5.57
CA GLY A 373 -11.67 -4.32 4.25
C GLY A 373 -12.14 -3.43 3.11
N ASP A 374 -12.31 -2.14 3.34
CA ASP A 374 -12.88 -1.18 2.41
C ASP A 374 -11.91 -0.75 1.30
N PRO A 375 -12.39 -0.27 0.14
CA PRO A 375 -11.54 0.32 -0.87
C PRO A 375 -11.11 1.73 -0.45
N ALA A 376 -9.86 2.08 -0.73
CA ALA A 376 -9.33 3.42 -0.51
C ALA A 376 -8.23 3.76 -1.51
N ILE A 377 -8.10 5.03 -1.87
CA ILE A 377 -7.15 5.48 -2.89
C ILE A 377 -6.31 6.67 -2.40
N SER A 378 -5.06 6.72 -2.82
CA SER A 378 -4.19 7.89 -2.73
C SER A 378 -4.05 8.53 -4.11
N LEU A 379 -4.40 9.81 -4.23
CA LEU A 379 -4.28 10.61 -5.45
C LEU A 379 -3.20 11.68 -5.28
N PRO A 380 -2.31 11.90 -6.27
CA PRO A 380 -1.18 12.83 -6.17
C PRO A 380 -1.60 14.27 -6.49
N MET A 381 -2.41 14.86 -5.62
CA MET A 381 -3.02 16.17 -5.89
C MET A 381 -2.17 17.36 -5.44
N HIS A 382 -1.22 17.18 -4.52
CA HIS A 382 -0.48 18.30 -3.92
C HIS A 382 1.02 18.02 -3.78
N TRP A 383 1.79 19.12 -3.61
CA TRP A 383 3.22 19.11 -3.34
C TRP A 383 3.53 20.08 -2.22
N SER A 384 4.48 19.72 -1.35
CA SER A 384 4.97 20.57 -0.27
C SER A 384 5.79 21.75 -0.81
N SER A 385 6.09 22.72 0.05
CA SER A 385 7.00 23.84 -0.26
C SER A 385 8.40 23.40 -0.70
N THR A 386 8.80 22.17 -0.32
CA THR A 386 10.07 21.55 -0.73
C THR A 386 9.97 20.67 -1.97
N GLY A 387 8.81 20.63 -2.63
CA GLY A 387 8.56 19.86 -3.85
C GLY A 387 8.31 18.37 -3.62
N LEU A 388 8.07 17.92 -2.38
CA LEU A 388 7.70 16.54 -2.09
C LEU A 388 6.19 16.34 -2.30
N PRO A 389 5.75 15.24 -2.94
CA PRO A 389 4.34 14.96 -3.12
C PRO A 389 3.59 14.76 -1.79
N ILE A 390 2.32 15.15 -1.78
CA ILE A 390 1.36 14.92 -0.70
C ILE A 390 0.11 14.30 -1.33
N GLY A 391 -0.20 13.06 -0.93
CA GLY A 391 -1.36 12.33 -1.43
C GLY A 391 -2.65 12.75 -0.73
N THR A 392 -3.72 12.82 -1.51
CA THR A 392 -5.09 12.96 -1.02
C THR A 392 -5.69 11.56 -0.87
N HIS A 393 -6.11 11.19 0.33
CA HIS A 393 -6.69 9.89 0.64
C HIS A 393 -8.21 9.96 0.61
N LEU A 394 -8.82 9.08 -0.17
CA LEU A 394 -10.27 8.85 -0.17
C LEU A 394 -10.53 7.41 0.26
N HIS A 395 -11.41 7.22 1.23
CA HIS A 395 -11.86 5.94 1.75
C HIS A 395 -13.35 5.82 1.51
N ALA A 396 -13.79 4.77 0.81
CA ALA A 396 -15.19 4.50 0.48
C ALA A 396 -15.70 3.27 1.24
N ASN A 397 -17.02 3.11 1.31
CA ASN A 397 -17.63 1.92 1.92
C ASN A 397 -17.30 0.65 1.13
N TYR A 398 -17.40 -0.50 1.78
CA TYR A 398 -17.11 -1.83 1.23
C TYR A 398 -17.77 -2.07 -0.13
N GLY A 399 -16.99 -2.42 -1.11
CA GLY A 399 -17.46 -2.73 -2.48
C GLY A 399 -17.72 -1.53 -3.36
N ASN A 400 -17.50 -0.29 -2.90
CA ASN A 400 -17.81 0.95 -3.63
C ASN A 400 -16.65 1.49 -4.49
N GLU A 401 -15.84 0.60 -5.11
CA GLU A 401 -14.76 1.03 -5.99
C GLU A 401 -15.24 1.86 -7.18
N GLU A 402 -16.39 1.54 -7.76
CA GLU A 402 -16.92 2.28 -8.90
C GLU A 402 -17.09 3.77 -8.57
N GLN A 403 -17.76 4.08 -7.44
CA GLN A 403 -17.96 5.47 -7.01
C GLN A 403 -16.66 6.15 -6.58
N LEU A 404 -15.75 5.40 -5.94
CA LEU A 404 -14.43 5.90 -5.55
C LEU A 404 -13.60 6.30 -6.78
N LEU A 405 -13.62 5.50 -7.82
CA LEU A 405 -12.92 5.77 -9.08
C LEU A 405 -13.61 6.87 -9.90
N GLU A 406 -14.95 6.97 -9.83
CA GLU A 406 -15.72 8.07 -10.42
C GLU A 406 -15.29 9.42 -9.83
N LEU A 407 -15.28 9.56 -8.50
CA LEU A 407 -14.78 10.77 -7.84
C LEU A 407 -13.31 11.02 -8.15
N SER A 408 -12.50 9.96 -8.21
CA SER A 408 -11.07 10.08 -8.54
C SER A 408 -10.82 10.64 -9.94
N LEU A 409 -11.66 10.28 -10.93
CA LEU A 409 -11.60 10.84 -12.29
C LEU A 409 -11.96 12.33 -12.30
N GLN A 410 -13.01 12.73 -11.57
CA GLN A 410 -13.40 14.13 -11.44
C GLN A 410 -12.25 14.98 -10.83
N LEU A 411 -11.56 14.43 -9.83
CA LEU A 411 -10.42 15.10 -9.19
C LEU A 411 -9.19 15.16 -10.11
N GLU A 412 -8.92 14.10 -10.89
CA GLU A 412 -7.85 14.07 -11.89
C GLU A 412 -8.10 15.11 -13.00
N GLU A 413 -9.35 15.28 -13.42
CA GLU A 413 -9.75 16.30 -14.40
C GLU A 413 -9.66 17.71 -13.83
N ALA A 414 -10.15 17.94 -12.61
CA ALA A 414 -10.14 19.26 -11.95
C ALA A 414 -8.73 19.73 -11.58
N LYS A 415 -7.83 18.82 -11.25
CA LYS A 415 -6.44 19.10 -10.89
C LYS A 415 -5.49 18.05 -11.48
N PRO A 416 -5.17 18.14 -12.77
CA PRO A 416 -4.31 17.18 -13.47
C PRO A 416 -2.89 17.16 -12.87
N TRP A 417 -2.32 15.95 -12.79
CA TRP A 417 -0.94 15.73 -12.33
C TRP A 417 -0.05 15.05 -13.36
N SER A 418 -0.53 14.85 -14.59
CA SER A 418 0.21 14.16 -15.66
C SER A 418 1.58 14.78 -15.94
N ASP A 419 1.69 16.11 -15.82
CA ASP A 419 2.88 16.89 -16.10
C ASP A 419 3.83 17.01 -14.89
N GLN A 420 3.37 16.59 -13.72
CA GLN A 420 4.20 16.58 -12.52
C GLN A 420 5.17 15.39 -12.57
N ARG A 421 6.46 15.70 -12.74
CA ARG A 421 7.53 14.70 -12.87
C ARG A 421 8.71 15.04 -11.97
N PRO A 422 9.32 14.05 -11.31
CA PRO A 422 10.57 14.27 -10.62
C PRO A 422 11.68 14.62 -11.63
N LYS A 423 12.58 15.53 -11.25
CA LYS A 423 13.78 15.86 -12.04
C LYS A 423 14.88 14.87 -11.64
N ILE A 424 15.13 13.87 -12.47
CA ILE A 424 16.10 12.79 -12.24
C ILE A 424 17.31 13.01 -13.12
#